data_64ccc1840c438c129646f96f7624a65b
#
_entry.id   64ccc1840c438c129646f96f7624a65b
#
_cell.length_a   1.000
_cell.length_b   1.000
_cell.length_c   1.000
_cell.angle_alpha   90.00
_cell.angle_beta   90.00
_cell.angle_gamma   90.00
#
_symmetry.space_group_name_H-M   'P 1'
#
loop_
_entity.id
_entity.type
_entity.pdbx_description
1 polymer ?
#
loop_
_entity_poly.entity_id
_entity_poly.type
_entity_poly.pdbx_seq_one_letter_code
_entity_poly.pdbx_strand_id
1 'polypeptide(L)'
;TQTPFRMSFFGGGTDFPGFYREHGGAVLSTTFDKYCYVNVRHLPRFFDYTTELSYAKTERVTDVESIEHPAIREAMKMLDMHEIRLTYEADLPARSGLGTSSSFAVGMLNAFYALKGKYADKRKLADDAIYLERVLCKESGGIQDQIAASFGGFNKISFNADGYTVSPVIISPERKLRLNDNLMLFFTGFSRFSSDIQVEAEK
;
A
#
# COMPACT_ATOMS: atom_id res chain seq x y z
N THR A 1 -2.63 12.57 3.27
CA THR A 1 -3.28 11.31 3.67
C THR A 1 -2.51 10.62 4.76
N GLN A 2 -3.21 9.85 5.56
CA GLN A 2 -2.65 8.99 6.60
C GLN A 2 -3.16 7.58 6.32
N THR A 3 -2.25 6.63 6.09
CA THR A 3 -2.61 5.26 5.69
C THR A 3 -1.98 4.26 6.65
N PRO A 4 -2.76 3.34 7.25
CA PRO A 4 -2.24 2.43 8.25
C PRO A 4 -1.39 1.32 7.62
N PHE A 5 -0.44 0.80 8.39
CA PHE A 5 0.23 -0.46 8.10
C PHE A 5 -0.64 -1.64 8.50
N ARG A 6 -0.32 -2.81 7.96
CA ARG A 6 -1.06 -4.04 8.21
C ARG A 6 -0.17 -5.13 8.82
N MET A 7 -0.78 -5.99 9.60
CA MET A 7 -0.21 -7.30 9.92
C MET A 7 -1.23 -8.39 9.55
N SER A 8 -0.74 -9.50 9.05
CA SER A 8 -1.55 -10.67 8.71
C SER A 8 -1.28 -11.79 9.72
N PHE A 9 -2.33 -12.30 10.34
CA PHE A 9 -2.22 -13.38 11.31
C PHE A 9 -2.14 -14.74 10.63
N PHE A 10 -2.95 -14.95 9.58
CA PHE A 10 -3.07 -16.23 8.88
C PHE A 10 -3.34 -16.00 7.40
N GLY A 11 -2.96 -16.99 6.59
CA GLY A 11 -3.34 -17.11 5.19
C GLY A 11 -2.42 -16.39 4.20
N GLY A 12 -1.31 -15.81 4.64
CA GLY A 12 -0.33 -15.21 3.73
C GLY A 12 0.17 -16.22 2.70
N GLY A 13 0.32 -15.76 1.44
CA GLY A 13 0.63 -16.62 0.30
C GLY A 13 -0.60 -17.14 -0.45
N THR A 14 -1.76 -17.30 0.22
CA THR A 14 -3.00 -17.70 -0.48
C THR A 14 -3.64 -16.56 -1.26
N ASP A 15 -3.09 -15.36 -1.19
CA ASP A 15 -3.48 -14.15 -1.93
C ASP A 15 -2.71 -13.95 -3.23
N PHE A 16 -1.89 -14.93 -3.63
CA PHE A 16 -1.22 -14.93 -4.94
C PHE A 16 -2.19 -15.37 -6.04
N PRO A 17 -2.26 -14.67 -7.18
CA PRO A 17 -3.17 -14.99 -8.27
C PRO A 17 -3.06 -16.45 -8.79
N GLY A 18 -1.85 -16.99 -8.84
CA GLY A 18 -1.63 -18.38 -9.24
C GLY A 18 -2.25 -19.40 -8.28
N PHE A 19 -2.38 -19.06 -7.00
CA PHE A 19 -2.98 -19.93 -6.00
C PHE A 19 -4.51 -19.74 -5.91
N TYR A 20 -4.97 -18.49 -5.66
CA TYR A 20 -6.38 -18.31 -5.32
C TYR A 20 -7.33 -18.49 -6.49
N ARG A 21 -6.87 -18.37 -7.73
CA ARG A 21 -7.74 -18.60 -8.90
C ARG A 21 -8.16 -20.06 -9.04
N GLU A 22 -7.32 -20.99 -8.59
CA GLU A 22 -7.58 -22.43 -8.66
C GLU A 22 -8.17 -22.97 -7.35
N HIS A 23 -7.63 -22.52 -6.21
CA HIS A 23 -7.91 -23.14 -4.91
C HIS A 23 -8.73 -22.24 -3.98
N GLY A 24 -8.97 -20.99 -4.39
CA GLY A 24 -9.44 -19.97 -3.45
C GLY A 24 -8.35 -19.58 -2.45
N GLY A 25 -8.63 -18.57 -1.65
CA GLY A 25 -7.69 -18.11 -0.62
C GLY A 25 -8.39 -17.27 0.41
N ALA A 26 -7.76 -17.11 1.58
CA ALA A 26 -8.24 -16.19 2.59
C ALA A 26 -7.11 -15.73 3.49
N VAL A 27 -7.14 -14.45 3.86
CA VAL A 27 -6.22 -13.84 4.80
C VAL A 27 -7.00 -13.24 5.96
N LEU A 28 -6.52 -13.46 7.18
CA LEU A 28 -6.99 -12.75 8.37
C LEU A 28 -5.95 -11.68 8.71
N SER A 29 -6.30 -10.42 8.57
CA SER A 29 -5.39 -9.31 8.80
C SER A 29 -6.02 -8.17 9.59
N THR A 30 -5.18 -7.39 10.24
CA THR A 30 -5.57 -6.15 10.89
C THR A 30 -4.64 -5.02 10.49
N THR A 31 -5.16 -3.80 10.48
CA THR A 31 -4.32 -2.61 10.55
C THR A 31 -4.08 -2.24 12.02
N PHE A 32 -3.02 -1.48 12.28
CA PHE A 32 -2.66 -1.04 13.61
C PHE A 32 -2.21 0.43 13.61
N ASP A 33 -1.91 1.00 14.75
CA ASP A 33 -1.70 2.43 14.99
C ASP A 33 -0.31 2.95 14.55
N LYS A 34 0.19 2.43 13.45
CA LYS A 34 1.37 2.94 12.75
C LYS A 34 1.00 3.22 11.30
N TYR A 35 1.47 4.34 10.80
CA TYR A 35 0.98 4.92 9.57
C TYR A 35 2.11 5.34 8.65
N CYS A 36 1.81 5.44 7.38
CA CYS A 36 2.51 6.32 6.47
C CYS A 36 1.69 7.59 6.21
N TYR A 37 2.40 8.66 5.95
CA TYR A 37 1.86 9.99 5.70
C TYR A 37 2.33 10.43 4.32
N VAL A 38 1.38 10.75 3.46
CA VAL A 38 1.66 11.32 2.14
C VAL A 38 1.01 12.71 2.08
N ASN A 39 1.83 13.71 1.87
CA ASN A 39 1.38 15.08 1.64
C ASN A 39 1.66 15.45 0.18
N VAL A 40 0.64 15.95 -0.52
CA VAL A 40 0.74 16.38 -1.91
C VAL A 40 0.13 17.75 -2.06
N ARG A 41 0.81 18.63 -2.78
CA ARG A 41 0.30 19.93 -3.16
C ARG A 41 0.75 20.33 -4.57
N HIS A 42 0.06 21.25 -5.18
CA HIS A 42 0.57 21.88 -6.40
C HIS A 42 1.87 22.63 -6.12
N LEU A 43 2.83 22.50 -7.03
CA LEU A 43 4.09 23.23 -6.96
C LEU A 43 3.95 24.51 -7.78
N PRO A 44 4.18 25.70 -7.20
CA PRO A 44 4.16 26.95 -7.96
C PRO A 44 5.30 26.99 -9.00
N ARG A 45 5.06 27.62 -10.16
CA ARG A 45 6.01 27.74 -11.27
C ARG A 45 7.10 28.79 -11.01
N PHE A 46 7.72 28.79 -9.83
CA PHE A 46 8.83 29.69 -9.48
C PHE A 46 10.20 29.01 -9.49
N PHE A 47 10.21 27.70 -9.76
CA PHE A 47 11.40 26.87 -9.69
C PHE A 47 11.81 26.39 -11.08
N ASP A 48 13.08 26.01 -11.23
CA ASP A 48 13.63 25.42 -12.45
C ASP A 48 13.18 23.96 -12.68
N TYR A 49 12.36 23.42 -11.79
CA TYR A 49 11.77 22.08 -11.83
C TYR A 49 10.24 22.15 -11.63
N THR A 50 9.54 21.20 -12.20
CA THR A 50 8.07 21.13 -12.11
C THR A 50 7.56 20.19 -11.02
N THR A 51 8.40 19.25 -10.58
CA THR A 51 8.03 18.24 -9.58
C THR A 51 9.15 18.09 -8.55
N GLU A 52 8.76 18.09 -7.27
CA GLU A 52 9.65 17.81 -6.15
C GLU A 52 9.08 16.65 -5.30
N LEU A 53 9.89 15.62 -5.13
CA LEU A 53 9.55 14.42 -4.38
C LEU A 53 10.52 14.28 -3.22
N SER A 54 10.01 14.13 -1.99
CA SER A 54 10.81 13.93 -0.79
C SER A 54 10.35 12.66 -0.08
N TYR A 55 11.23 11.67 -0.03
CA TYR A 55 11.05 10.38 0.65
C TYR A 55 12.39 9.98 1.30
N ALA A 56 12.98 8.79 1.04
CA ALA A 56 14.34 8.46 1.49
C ALA A 56 15.42 9.35 0.85
N LYS A 57 15.09 9.99 -0.27
CA LYS A 57 15.89 11.02 -0.94
C LYS A 57 14.98 12.14 -1.46
N THR A 58 15.58 13.20 -1.98
CA THR A 58 14.84 14.26 -2.67
C THR A 58 15.15 14.19 -4.17
N GLU A 59 14.10 14.11 -4.98
CA GLU A 59 14.15 14.23 -6.43
C GLU A 59 13.53 15.56 -6.86
N ARG A 60 14.15 16.24 -7.83
CA ARG A 60 13.62 17.44 -8.51
C ARG A 60 13.74 17.22 -9.99
N VAL A 61 12.61 17.17 -10.67
CA VAL A 61 12.54 16.84 -12.09
C VAL A 61 11.63 17.81 -12.83
N THR A 62 11.87 17.96 -14.13
CA THR A 62 11.01 18.71 -15.04
C THR A 62 10.05 17.81 -15.79
N ASP A 63 10.37 16.52 -15.91
CA ASP A 63 9.61 15.54 -16.65
C ASP A 63 9.30 14.33 -15.74
N VAL A 64 8.06 13.84 -15.79
CA VAL A 64 7.59 12.67 -15.01
C VAL A 64 8.39 11.41 -15.35
N GLU A 65 8.82 11.23 -16.60
CA GLU A 65 9.63 10.08 -17.02
C GLU A 65 11.02 10.05 -16.35
N SER A 66 11.51 11.18 -15.89
CA SER A 66 12.79 11.30 -15.18
C SER A 66 12.72 10.93 -13.71
N ILE A 67 11.53 10.63 -13.17
CA ILE A 67 11.35 10.20 -11.77
C ILE A 67 11.94 8.81 -11.60
N GLU A 68 12.85 8.67 -10.65
CA GLU A 68 13.51 7.39 -10.38
C GLU A 68 12.60 6.40 -9.61
N HIS A 69 11.74 6.92 -8.70
CA HIS A 69 10.86 6.08 -7.91
C HIS A 69 9.73 5.50 -8.79
N PRO A 70 9.71 4.18 -9.08
CA PRO A 70 8.80 3.63 -10.08
C PRO A 70 7.33 3.82 -9.73
N ALA A 71 6.93 3.57 -8.47
CA ALA A 71 5.53 3.71 -8.07
C ALA A 71 5.05 5.16 -8.16
N ILE A 72 5.88 6.16 -7.83
CA ILE A 72 5.50 7.58 -7.97
C ILE A 72 5.36 7.93 -9.45
N ARG A 73 6.33 7.56 -10.28
CA ARG A 73 6.31 7.80 -11.72
C ARG A 73 5.05 7.23 -12.38
N GLU A 74 4.80 5.94 -12.15
CA GLU A 74 3.66 5.27 -12.77
C GLU A 74 2.31 5.78 -12.23
N ALA A 75 2.20 6.12 -10.95
CA ALA A 75 1.00 6.72 -10.38
C ALA A 75 0.73 8.12 -10.95
N MET A 76 1.77 8.95 -11.13
CA MET A 76 1.63 10.27 -11.76
C MET A 76 1.17 10.14 -13.20
N LYS A 77 1.70 9.18 -13.97
CA LYS A 77 1.26 8.89 -15.34
C LYS A 77 -0.18 8.38 -15.36
N MET A 78 -0.51 7.40 -14.54
CA MET A 78 -1.83 6.80 -14.43
C MET A 78 -2.93 7.82 -14.13
N LEU A 79 -2.64 8.80 -13.29
CA LEU A 79 -3.60 9.81 -12.86
C LEU A 79 -3.38 11.19 -13.51
N ASP A 80 -2.50 11.27 -14.50
CA ASP A 80 -2.18 12.52 -15.19
C ASP A 80 -1.87 13.66 -14.19
N MET A 81 -0.88 13.41 -13.33
CA MET A 81 -0.43 14.36 -12.29
C MET A 81 0.81 15.10 -12.76
N HIS A 82 0.78 16.41 -12.61
CA HIS A 82 1.87 17.30 -13.00
C HIS A 82 2.05 18.41 -11.98
N GLU A 83 3.24 19.01 -11.95
CA GLU A 83 3.53 20.22 -11.18
C GLU A 83 3.17 20.06 -9.69
N ILE A 84 3.68 18.98 -9.08
CA ILE A 84 3.39 18.67 -7.67
C ILE A 84 4.64 18.63 -6.82
N ARG A 85 4.43 18.91 -5.53
CA ARG A 85 5.34 18.51 -4.46
C ARG A 85 4.69 17.38 -3.66
N LEU A 86 5.42 16.28 -3.51
CA LEU A 86 5.04 15.14 -2.69
C LEU A 86 6.06 14.93 -1.58
N THR A 87 5.59 14.77 -0.35
CA THR A 87 6.41 14.33 0.78
C THR A 87 5.85 13.04 1.36
N TYR A 88 6.74 12.11 1.70
CA TYR A 88 6.42 10.84 2.34
C TYR A 88 7.19 10.70 3.65
N GLU A 89 6.44 10.37 4.69
CA GLU A 89 6.96 10.05 6.02
C GLU A 89 6.28 8.79 6.54
N ALA A 90 6.93 8.09 7.47
CA ALA A 90 6.39 6.85 8.02
C ALA A 90 6.83 6.62 9.46
N ASP A 91 5.93 6.06 10.28
CA ASP A 91 6.22 5.69 11.67
C ASP A 91 7.18 4.50 11.79
N LEU A 92 7.30 3.70 10.73
CA LEU A 92 8.14 2.50 10.69
C LEU A 92 9.04 2.52 9.45
N PRO A 93 10.22 1.90 9.54
CA PRO A 93 11.14 1.86 8.41
C PRO A 93 10.54 1.07 7.23
N ALA A 94 10.93 1.46 6.03
CA ALA A 94 10.62 0.70 4.82
C ALA A 94 11.16 -0.73 4.92
N ARG A 95 10.53 -1.67 4.21
CA ARG A 95 10.93 -3.08 4.15
C ARG A 95 10.84 -3.82 5.50
N SER A 96 9.94 -3.40 6.35
CA SER A 96 9.67 -4.05 7.64
C SER A 96 8.76 -5.29 7.54
N GLY A 97 8.26 -5.65 6.35
CA GLY A 97 7.31 -6.75 6.16
C GLY A 97 5.87 -6.42 6.55
N LEU A 98 5.58 -5.15 6.86
CA LEU A 98 4.29 -4.68 7.37
C LEU A 98 3.42 -3.99 6.30
N GLY A 99 3.66 -4.29 5.01
CA GLY A 99 2.91 -3.72 3.88
C GLY A 99 3.22 -2.25 3.62
N THR A 100 4.44 -1.78 3.94
CA THR A 100 4.80 -0.35 3.86
C THR A 100 4.73 0.20 2.43
N SER A 101 5.11 -0.58 1.42
CA SER A 101 5.00 -0.20 0.00
C SER A 101 3.55 0.04 -0.40
N SER A 102 2.70 -0.94 -0.13
CA SER A 102 1.28 -0.86 -0.51
C SER A 102 0.51 0.20 0.27
N SER A 103 0.85 0.43 1.55
CA SER A 103 0.29 1.55 2.31
C SER A 103 0.68 2.90 1.71
N PHE A 104 1.93 3.02 1.25
CA PHE A 104 2.39 4.20 0.50
C PHE A 104 1.62 4.35 -0.82
N ALA A 105 1.49 3.28 -1.62
CA ALA A 105 0.77 3.33 -2.90
C ALA A 105 -0.69 3.76 -2.71
N VAL A 106 -1.41 3.16 -1.75
CA VAL A 106 -2.79 3.52 -1.42
C VAL A 106 -2.89 4.98 -0.96
N GLY A 107 -2.01 5.41 -0.04
CA GLY A 107 -1.99 6.78 0.48
C GLY A 107 -1.70 7.82 -0.61
N MET A 108 -0.76 7.54 -1.49
CA MET A 108 -0.39 8.38 -2.62
C MET A 108 -1.55 8.51 -3.63
N LEU A 109 -2.15 7.40 -4.03
CA LEU A 109 -3.29 7.41 -4.95
C LEU A 109 -4.47 8.20 -4.37
N ASN A 110 -4.78 7.98 -3.08
CA ASN A 110 -5.82 8.73 -2.39
C ASN A 110 -5.51 10.24 -2.34
N ALA A 111 -4.27 10.62 -2.09
CA ALA A 111 -3.84 12.03 -2.12
C ALA A 111 -3.98 12.64 -3.52
N PHE A 112 -3.62 11.90 -4.57
CA PHE A 112 -3.75 12.35 -5.96
C PHE A 112 -5.23 12.51 -6.36
N TYR A 113 -6.09 11.55 -6.00
CA TYR A 113 -7.53 11.70 -6.22
C TYR A 113 -8.09 12.94 -5.50
N ALA A 114 -7.73 13.13 -4.23
CA ALA A 114 -8.18 14.29 -3.47
C ALA A 114 -7.70 15.61 -4.07
N LEU A 115 -6.43 15.70 -4.52
CA LEU A 115 -5.90 16.90 -5.17
C LEU A 115 -6.61 17.22 -6.49
N LYS A 116 -7.08 16.19 -7.21
CA LYS A 116 -7.91 16.33 -8.42
C LYS A 116 -9.39 16.59 -8.14
N GLY A 117 -9.81 16.72 -6.87
CA GLY A 117 -11.21 16.87 -6.48
C GLY A 117 -12.06 15.64 -6.78
N LYS A 118 -11.48 14.46 -6.85
CA LYS A 118 -12.17 13.20 -7.13
C LYS A 118 -12.24 12.33 -5.88
N TYR A 119 -13.39 11.72 -5.65
CA TYR A 119 -13.54 10.71 -4.61
C TYR A 119 -13.20 9.32 -5.16
N ALA A 120 -12.38 8.59 -4.43
CA ALA A 120 -12.12 7.18 -4.65
C ALA A 120 -12.53 6.40 -3.39
N ASP A 121 -13.41 5.43 -3.53
CA ASP A 121 -13.80 4.56 -2.43
C ASP A 121 -12.68 3.55 -2.10
N LYS A 122 -12.88 2.80 -1.02
CA LYS A 122 -11.89 1.82 -0.55
C LYS A 122 -11.60 0.73 -1.58
N ARG A 123 -12.63 0.28 -2.31
CA ARG A 123 -12.49 -0.74 -3.34
C ARG A 123 -11.65 -0.22 -4.50
N LYS A 124 -11.99 0.96 -5.00
CA LYS A 124 -11.25 1.59 -6.09
C LYS A 124 -9.79 1.84 -5.70
N LEU A 125 -9.51 2.34 -4.49
CA LEU A 125 -8.13 2.54 -4.03
C LEU A 125 -7.34 1.24 -3.95
N ALA A 126 -7.97 0.15 -3.49
CA ALA A 126 -7.35 -1.16 -3.46
C ALA A 126 -7.03 -1.67 -4.87
N ASP A 127 -8.02 -1.62 -5.77
CA ASP A 127 -7.88 -2.11 -7.15
C ASP A 127 -6.84 -1.30 -7.93
N ASP A 128 -6.83 0.03 -7.78
CA ASP A 128 -5.84 0.90 -8.41
C ASP A 128 -4.42 0.68 -7.84
N ALA A 129 -4.29 0.44 -6.54
CA ALA A 129 -2.99 0.14 -5.93
C ALA A 129 -2.45 -1.25 -6.36
N ILE A 130 -3.34 -2.24 -6.49
CA ILE A 130 -2.98 -3.55 -7.06
C ILE A 130 -2.51 -3.37 -8.52
N TYR A 131 -3.25 -2.61 -9.32
CA TYR A 131 -2.89 -2.34 -10.70
C TYR A 131 -1.54 -1.62 -10.80
N LEU A 132 -1.33 -0.57 -9.97
CA LEU A 132 -0.08 0.17 -9.93
C LEU A 132 1.11 -0.75 -9.62
N GLU A 133 1.04 -1.52 -8.52
CA GLU A 133 2.18 -2.33 -8.08
C GLU A 133 2.37 -3.59 -8.95
N ARG A 134 1.30 -4.33 -9.29
CA ARG A 134 1.40 -5.61 -9.99
C ARG A 134 1.51 -5.48 -11.50
N VAL A 135 0.86 -4.49 -12.11
CA VAL A 135 0.82 -4.34 -13.56
C VAL A 135 1.82 -3.28 -14.04
N LEU A 136 1.75 -2.07 -13.50
CA LEU A 136 2.58 -0.96 -13.98
C LEU A 136 4.02 -1.07 -13.48
N CYS A 137 4.22 -1.32 -12.19
CA CYS A 137 5.55 -1.51 -11.60
C CYS A 137 6.10 -2.93 -11.76
N LYS A 138 5.25 -3.91 -12.13
CA LYS A 138 5.60 -5.34 -12.32
C LYS A 138 6.25 -5.95 -11.08
N GLU A 139 5.83 -5.53 -9.91
CA GLU A 139 6.30 -6.10 -8.65
C GLU A 139 5.64 -7.47 -8.44
N SER A 140 6.42 -8.48 -8.04
CA SER A 140 5.91 -9.78 -7.63
C SER A 140 5.16 -9.69 -6.31
N GLY A 141 4.20 -10.62 -6.08
CA GLY A 141 3.53 -10.78 -4.80
C GLY A 141 2.02 -10.90 -4.86
N GLY A 142 1.44 -11.15 -3.70
CA GLY A 142 0.00 -11.21 -3.49
C GLY A 142 -0.67 -9.84 -3.47
N ILE A 143 -1.98 -9.82 -3.26
CA ILE A 143 -2.80 -8.59 -3.33
C ILE A 143 -3.41 -8.19 -1.97
N GLN A 144 -3.05 -8.87 -0.89
CA GLN A 144 -3.61 -8.61 0.45
C GLN A 144 -3.25 -7.23 1.00
N ASP A 145 -2.04 -6.75 0.71
CA ASP A 145 -1.47 -5.55 1.33
C ASP A 145 -2.23 -4.29 0.92
N GLN A 146 -2.48 -4.14 -0.37
CA GLN A 146 -3.23 -3.02 -0.95
C GLN A 146 -4.66 -3.00 -0.41
N ILE A 147 -5.28 -4.17 -0.33
CA ILE A 147 -6.65 -4.32 0.19
C ILE A 147 -6.70 -3.96 1.68
N ALA A 148 -5.79 -4.51 2.48
CA ALA A 148 -5.75 -4.24 3.92
C ALA A 148 -5.48 -2.76 4.22
N ALA A 149 -4.55 -2.11 3.50
CA ALA A 149 -4.25 -0.69 3.65
C ALA A 149 -5.44 0.22 3.27
N SER A 150 -6.17 -0.15 2.21
CA SER A 150 -7.35 0.62 1.74
C SER A 150 -8.56 0.48 2.66
N PHE A 151 -8.86 -0.75 3.09
CA PHE A 151 -10.06 -1.00 3.90
C PHE A 151 -9.86 -0.63 5.36
N GLY A 152 -8.67 -0.88 5.90
CA GLY A 152 -8.36 -0.66 7.31
C GLY A 152 -9.17 -1.58 8.24
N GLY A 153 -8.76 -1.66 9.50
CA GLY A 153 -9.45 -2.43 10.53
C GLY A 153 -9.10 -3.92 10.55
N PHE A 154 -9.91 -4.72 11.24
CA PHE A 154 -9.72 -6.15 11.40
C PHE A 154 -10.65 -6.90 10.46
N ASN A 155 -10.10 -7.58 9.46
CA ASN A 155 -10.86 -8.15 8.35
C ASN A 155 -10.40 -9.57 8.01
N LYS A 156 -11.36 -10.37 7.53
CA LYS A 156 -11.11 -11.53 6.69
C LYS A 156 -11.22 -11.08 5.23
N ILE A 157 -10.16 -11.28 4.45
CA ILE A 157 -10.14 -11.05 3.01
C ILE A 157 -10.19 -12.42 2.35
N SER A 158 -11.20 -12.69 1.56
CA SER A 158 -11.35 -13.96 0.83
C SER A 158 -11.12 -13.71 -0.65
N PHE A 159 -10.44 -14.65 -1.30
CA PHE A 159 -10.04 -14.58 -2.71
C PHE A 159 -10.59 -15.78 -3.48
N ASN A 160 -10.99 -15.55 -4.71
CA ASN A 160 -11.41 -16.59 -5.66
C ASN A 160 -11.14 -16.13 -7.11
N ALA A 161 -11.54 -16.95 -8.10
CA ALA A 161 -11.35 -16.62 -9.50
C ALA A 161 -12.00 -15.30 -9.94
N ASP A 162 -13.09 -14.91 -9.30
CA ASP A 162 -13.86 -13.68 -9.61
C ASP A 162 -13.30 -12.42 -8.92
N GLY A 163 -12.32 -12.58 -8.02
CA GLY A 163 -11.68 -11.46 -7.30
C GLY A 163 -11.61 -11.68 -5.79
N TYR A 164 -11.90 -10.63 -5.02
CA TYR A 164 -11.83 -10.69 -3.56
C TYR A 164 -13.04 -10.08 -2.88
N THR A 165 -13.30 -10.52 -1.65
CA THR A 165 -14.29 -9.94 -0.74
C THR A 165 -13.66 -9.63 0.60
N VAL A 166 -14.09 -8.51 1.21
CA VAL A 166 -13.60 -8.06 2.52
C VAL A 166 -14.77 -8.13 3.51
N SER A 167 -14.60 -8.91 4.56
CA SER A 167 -15.58 -9.09 5.62
C SER A 167 -14.98 -8.64 6.96
N PRO A 168 -15.54 -7.62 7.62
CA PRO A 168 -15.10 -7.23 8.95
C PRO A 168 -15.23 -8.37 9.95
N VAL A 169 -14.22 -8.55 10.79
CA VAL A 169 -14.30 -9.50 11.91
C VAL A 169 -15.03 -8.81 13.07
N ILE A 170 -16.24 -9.27 13.34
CA ILE A 170 -17.10 -8.71 14.38
C ILE A 170 -16.79 -9.42 15.70
N ILE A 171 -16.15 -8.69 16.61
CA ILE A 171 -15.86 -9.16 17.98
C ILE A 171 -16.21 -8.05 18.98
N SER A 172 -16.49 -8.40 20.23
CA SER A 172 -16.77 -7.42 21.25
C SER A 172 -15.53 -6.56 21.58
N PRO A 173 -15.71 -5.31 22.06
CA PRO A 173 -14.61 -4.47 22.47
C PRO A 173 -13.67 -5.13 23.48
N GLU A 174 -14.21 -5.89 24.45
CA GLU A 174 -13.44 -6.61 25.47
C GLU A 174 -12.58 -7.70 24.85
N ARG A 175 -13.12 -8.41 23.84
CA ARG A 175 -12.36 -9.46 23.14
C ARG A 175 -11.27 -8.85 22.27
N LYS A 176 -11.52 -7.68 21.66
CA LYS A 176 -10.52 -6.93 20.90
C LYS A 176 -9.39 -6.45 21.80
N LEU A 177 -9.72 -5.90 22.97
CA LEU A 177 -8.74 -5.47 23.96
C LEU A 177 -7.89 -6.66 24.43
N ARG A 178 -8.54 -7.78 24.79
CA ARG A 178 -7.85 -9.01 25.19
C ARG A 178 -6.92 -9.55 24.09
N LEU A 179 -7.29 -9.45 22.81
CA LEU A 179 -6.41 -9.81 21.70
C LEU A 179 -5.19 -8.91 21.70
N ASN A 180 -5.39 -7.60 21.79
CA ASN A 180 -4.32 -6.60 21.80
C ASN A 180 -3.33 -6.84 22.97
N ASP A 181 -3.85 -7.10 24.16
CA ASP A 181 -3.04 -7.33 25.38
C ASP A 181 -2.20 -8.61 25.32
N ASN A 182 -2.52 -9.53 24.41
CA ASN A 182 -1.79 -10.78 24.20
C ASN A 182 -0.87 -10.72 22.96
N LEU A 183 -0.70 -9.56 22.34
CA LEU A 183 0.19 -9.38 21.19
C LEU A 183 1.40 -8.53 21.60
N MET A 184 2.56 -8.92 21.07
CA MET A 184 3.79 -8.17 21.15
C MET A 184 4.42 -8.09 19.76
N LEU A 185 4.79 -6.88 19.34
CA LEU A 185 5.50 -6.65 18.09
C LEU A 185 6.99 -6.45 18.38
N PHE A 186 7.83 -7.32 17.80
CA PHE A 186 9.27 -7.24 17.92
C PHE A 186 9.90 -6.82 16.60
N PHE A 187 10.66 -5.75 16.62
CA PHE A 187 11.49 -5.36 15.48
C PHE A 187 12.79 -6.17 15.50
N THR A 188 13.01 -6.97 14.46
CA THR A 188 14.17 -7.88 14.39
C THR A 188 15.47 -7.19 13.95
N GLY A 189 15.41 -5.91 13.57
CA GLY A 189 16.57 -5.16 13.09
C GLY A 189 16.99 -5.45 11.63
N PHE A 190 16.31 -6.37 10.96
CA PHE A 190 16.61 -6.71 9.56
C PHE A 190 15.56 -6.11 8.64
N SER A 191 16.02 -5.41 7.60
CA SER A 191 15.20 -5.02 6.46
C SER A 191 15.45 -5.98 5.30
N ARG A 192 14.39 -6.49 4.67
CA ARG A 192 14.46 -7.38 3.50
C ARG A 192 13.63 -6.83 2.35
N PHE A 193 14.08 -7.07 1.13
CA PHE A 193 13.20 -6.92 -0.02
C PHE A 193 12.19 -8.08 -0.01
N SER A 194 10.90 -7.75 0.06
CA SER A 194 9.83 -8.75 -0.01
C SER A 194 9.83 -9.48 -1.36
N SER A 195 10.24 -8.80 -2.43
CA SER A 195 10.36 -9.39 -3.78
C SER A 195 11.26 -10.63 -3.82
N ASP A 196 12.36 -10.66 -3.05
CA ASP A 196 13.29 -11.78 -3.06
C ASP A 196 12.68 -13.08 -2.50
N ILE A 197 11.79 -12.94 -1.50
CA ILE A 197 11.08 -14.08 -0.89
C ILE A 197 9.86 -14.47 -1.73
N GLN A 198 9.20 -13.50 -2.34
CA GLN A 198 7.97 -13.72 -3.12
C GLN A 198 8.26 -14.44 -4.43
N VAL A 199 9.39 -14.16 -5.10
CA VAL A 199 9.83 -14.89 -6.29
C VAL A 199 10.09 -16.38 -6.01
N GLU A 200 10.55 -16.73 -4.81
CA GLU A 200 10.70 -18.14 -4.42
C GLU A 200 9.36 -18.82 -4.11
N ALA A 201 8.39 -18.08 -3.60
CA ALA A 201 7.06 -18.61 -3.28
C ALA A 201 6.15 -18.78 -4.52
N GLU A 202 6.48 -18.12 -5.64
CA GLU A 202 5.77 -18.27 -6.94
C GLU A 202 6.26 -19.46 -7.76
N LYS A 203 7.35 -20.12 -7.35
CA LYS A 203 7.87 -21.37 -7.97
C LYS A 203 7.18 -22.60 -7.42
#